data_0b02844937000defdd4a443a31f5ac33
#
_entry.id   0b02844937000defdd4a443a31f5ac33
#
_cell.length_a   1.000
_cell.length_b   1.000
_cell.length_c   1.000
_cell.angle_alpha   90.00
_cell.angle_beta   90.00
_cell.angle_gamma   90.00
#
_symmetry.space_group_name_H-M   'P 1'
#
loop_
_entity.id
_entity.type
_entity.pdbx_description
1 polymer ?
#
loop_
_entity_poly.entity_id
_entity_poly.type
_entity_poly.pdbx_seq_one_letter_code
_entity_poly.pdbx_strand_id
1 'polypeptide(L)'
;MPVKIRLSVGKIGGRAAIYHIGEGFEFMPLQTEYNKDTIKESILNKLLRYYGCTIEDATPKQVYAAVASTVRDQIMLKWRFEKEARRAEKAKRLYYLSIEFLTGRWLHNNLLNLCSTKEYEQAFEELGLTLRGVLHEEPEPALGNGGLGRLAACFLDSLATLNLPAMGCTIRYEYGLFRQRIVDGQQVEVPDEWLTYGNAWEIPTQRDAVEVCFGGQMVENWVGGTNYVTLKNTENVIAVPYDLPILGYDSDVVDRLRTWSAVLPQNFNLEKFSAGDYNGSTEDSNSIAAQISKVLYPEDNTYNGKKLRLMQEYFLVSATLQYAIKDFKRVYGTDMRQLPEKVAFHINDTHPAMVIPELMRILVDEERLPWEEAERITQATVAYTNHTIMAEALEKWPENMMRETLPRIYSIMQELNRRLCQKLFDAFPGQWDRIGHMAILAYDQAHMANMCVAYSHAVNGVSQLHGDILKHTTFADYYSIMPEKFYAITNGITPRRWLMLANPALSELLDETIGQGWRKDLNELEKLLPFADDAAFVEKFAAVKKENKERFSRWIYRHQGIELDPTMMFDVQVKRLHEY
;
A
#
# COMPACT_ATOMS: atom_id res chain seq x y z
N MET A 1 -36.20 16.83 24.12
CA MET A 1 -35.54 18.11 24.47
C MET A 1 -34.52 18.39 23.36
N PRO A 2 -34.49 19.56 22.73
CA PRO A 2 -33.50 19.86 21.71
C PRO A 2 -32.13 20.03 22.36
N VAL A 3 -31.16 19.23 21.91
CA VAL A 3 -29.75 19.33 22.33
C VAL A 3 -29.20 20.66 21.80
N LYS A 4 -28.86 21.58 22.68
CA LYS A 4 -28.17 22.81 22.31
C LYS A 4 -26.71 22.48 22.00
N ILE A 5 -26.33 22.56 20.72
CA ILE A 5 -24.94 22.38 20.27
C ILE A 5 -24.22 23.73 20.42
N ARG A 6 -23.17 23.77 21.21
CA ARG A 6 -22.29 24.93 21.33
C ARG A 6 -21.14 24.79 20.34
N LEU A 7 -20.98 25.75 19.46
CA LEU A 7 -19.87 25.83 18.53
C LEU A 7 -18.74 26.67 19.16
N SER A 8 -17.54 26.14 19.24
CA SER A 8 -16.35 26.92 19.54
C SER A 8 -15.47 26.97 18.28
N VAL A 9 -14.90 28.14 18.01
CA VAL A 9 -14.03 28.37 16.85
C VAL A 9 -12.60 28.53 17.37
N GLY A 10 -11.72 27.62 16.96
CA GLY A 10 -10.27 27.73 17.19
C GLY A 10 -9.51 27.93 15.87
N LYS A 11 -8.30 28.46 15.94
CA LYS A 11 -7.42 28.61 14.76
C LYS A 11 -6.28 27.61 14.88
N ILE A 12 -6.09 26.79 13.84
CA ILE A 12 -4.92 25.93 13.67
C ILE A 12 -4.33 26.24 12.29
N GLY A 13 -3.05 26.58 12.23
CA GLY A 13 -2.37 26.88 10.97
C GLY A 13 -3.00 28.04 10.16
N GLY A 14 -3.57 29.05 10.86
CA GLY A 14 -4.18 30.24 10.24
C GLY A 14 -5.61 30.06 9.71
N ARG A 15 -6.21 28.86 9.79
CA ARG A 15 -7.61 28.59 9.40
C ARG A 15 -8.52 28.44 10.60
N ALA A 16 -9.78 28.90 10.49
CA ALA A 16 -10.80 28.73 11.53
C ALA A 16 -11.35 27.31 11.50
N ALA A 17 -11.27 26.59 12.60
CA ALA A 17 -11.87 25.26 12.77
C ALA A 17 -13.13 25.36 13.65
N ILE A 18 -14.23 24.77 13.22
CA ILE A 18 -15.50 24.74 13.95
C ILE A 18 -15.65 23.34 14.59
N TYR A 19 -15.81 23.32 15.91
CA TYR A 19 -16.02 22.10 16.67
C TYR A 19 -17.50 21.94 17.06
N HIS A 20 -18.08 20.76 16.80
CA HIS A 20 -19.34 20.32 17.36
C HIS A 20 -19.08 19.63 18.70
N ILE A 21 -19.49 20.23 19.79
CA ILE A 21 -19.35 19.67 21.14
C ILE A 21 -20.75 19.28 21.61
N GLY A 22 -20.98 17.99 21.89
CA GLY A 22 -22.17 17.51 22.60
C GLY A 22 -22.11 17.90 24.07
N GLU A 23 -23.26 18.28 24.69
CA GLU A 23 -23.35 18.61 26.11
C GLU A 23 -22.93 17.40 26.98
N GLY A 24 -21.98 17.59 27.87
CA GLY A 24 -21.62 16.63 28.93
C GLY A 24 -20.19 16.12 28.98
N PHE A 25 -19.31 16.53 28.05
CA PHE A 25 -17.89 16.22 28.14
C PHE A 25 -17.06 17.50 28.07
N GLU A 26 -16.38 17.84 29.15
CA GLU A 26 -15.28 18.78 29.11
C GLU A 26 -14.09 18.08 28.45
N PHE A 27 -13.85 18.38 27.15
CA PHE A 27 -12.63 17.95 26.51
C PHE A 27 -11.47 18.81 27.01
N MET A 28 -10.42 18.16 27.50
CA MET A 28 -9.13 18.84 27.66
C MET A 28 -8.77 19.52 26.33
N PRO A 29 -8.26 20.76 26.35
CA PRO A 29 -7.82 21.42 25.13
C PRO A 29 -6.81 20.51 24.42
N LEU A 30 -7.08 20.23 23.14
CA LEU A 30 -6.14 19.46 22.31
C LEU A 30 -4.84 20.25 22.22
N GLN A 31 -3.71 19.62 22.55
CA GLN A 31 -2.40 20.18 22.36
C GLN A 31 -2.20 20.41 20.86
N THR A 32 -2.09 21.66 20.45
CA THR A 32 -1.96 22.07 19.03
C THR A 32 -0.58 22.61 18.71
N GLU A 33 0.21 22.95 19.72
CA GLU A 33 1.59 23.39 19.55
C GLU A 33 2.57 22.31 20.03
N TYR A 34 3.48 21.94 19.17
CA TYR A 34 4.51 20.95 19.43
C TYR A 34 5.88 21.62 19.34
N ASN A 35 6.32 22.17 20.47
CA ASN A 35 7.68 22.62 20.70
C ASN A 35 8.43 21.60 21.60
N LYS A 36 9.72 21.81 21.83
CA LYS A 36 10.54 20.88 22.63
C LYS A 36 9.94 20.55 24.00
N ASP A 37 9.34 21.53 24.70
CA ASP A 37 8.81 21.34 26.06
C ASP A 37 7.54 20.49 26.06
N THR A 38 6.62 20.78 25.14
CA THR A 38 5.38 20.00 24.98
C THR A 38 5.63 18.61 24.46
N ILE A 39 6.63 18.41 23.59
CA ILE A 39 7.08 17.09 23.13
C ILE A 39 7.63 16.28 24.30
N LYS A 40 8.53 16.88 25.09
CA LYS A 40 9.11 16.27 26.28
C LYS A 40 8.02 15.86 27.28
N GLU A 41 7.11 16.77 27.62
CA GLU A 41 5.98 16.49 28.51
C GLU A 41 5.12 15.34 27.97
N SER A 42 4.80 15.31 26.67
CA SER A 42 4.02 14.25 26.04
C SER A 42 4.70 12.89 26.18
N ILE A 43 6.01 12.81 25.92
CA ILE A 43 6.79 11.57 26.05
C ILE A 43 6.76 11.07 27.49
N LEU A 44 7.07 11.92 28.46
CA LEU A 44 7.07 11.56 29.90
C LEU A 44 5.69 11.12 30.37
N ASN A 45 4.65 11.84 29.97
CA ASN A 45 3.25 11.49 30.30
C ASN A 45 2.85 10.13 29.72
N LYS A 46 3.31 9.77 28.51
CA LYS A 46 3.03 8.46 27.92
C LYS A 46 3.79 7.34 28.60
N LEU A 47 5.04 7.55 28.98
CA LEU A 47 5.80 6.58 29.80
C LEU A 47 5.08 6.32 31.11
N LEU A 48 4.67 7.36 31.82
CA LEU A 48 3.97 7.23 33.10
C LEU A 48 2.61 6.54 32.93
N ARG A 49 1.79 6.98 31.97
CA ARG A 49 0.39 6.52 31.87
C ARG A 49 0.23 5.15 31.22
N TYR A 50 1.10 4.78 30.28
CA TYR A 50 0.99 3.51 29.55
C TYR A 50 1.84 2.41 30.13
N TYR A 51 2.97 2.78 30.78
CA TYR A 51 3.93 1.81 31.28
C TYR A 51 4.19 1.91 32.78
N GLY A 52 3.70 2.96 33.45
CA GLY A 52 3.90 3.18 34.89
C GLY A 52 5.36 3.41 35.28
N CYS A 53 6.19 3.93 34.35
CA CYS A 53 7.62 4.13 34.58
C CYS A 53 8.06 5.57 34.29
N THR A 54 9.23 5.94 34.82
CA THR A 54 9.93 7.18 34.49
C THR A 54 10.84 6.97 33.27
N ILE A 55 11.54 8.01 32.82
CA ILE A 55 12.49 7.90 31.71
C ILE A 55 13.72 7.05 32.07
N GLU A 56 14.11 7.08 33.34
CA GLU A 56 15.26 6.34 33.89
C GLU A 56 14.99 4.83 33.98
N ASP A 57 13.72 4.46 34.24
CA ASP A 57 13.29 3.06 34.39
C ASP A 57 12.79 2.46 33.08
N ALA A 58 12.54 3.28 32.05
CA ALA A 58 11.97 2.85 30.79
C ALA A 58 12.97 2.05 29.95
N THR A 59 12.48 0.95 29.37
CA THR A 59 13.26 0.23 28.36
C THR A 59 13.34 1.04 27.05
N PRO A 60 14.39 0.86 26.22
CA PRO A 60 14.51 1.55 24.93
C PRO A 60 13.27 1.41 24.04
N LYS A 61 12.62 0.24 24.05
CA LYS A 61 11.37 -0.01 23.30
C LYS A 61 10.17 0.78 23.83
N GLN A 62 10.07 0.94 25.15
CA GLN A 62 9.01 1.78 25.75
C GLN A 62 9.24 3.25 25.40
N VAL A 63 10.49 3.72 25.42
CA VAL A 63 10.84 5.07 24.98
C VAL A 63 10.46 5.28 23.52
N TYR A 64 10.86 4.36 22.62
CA TYR A 64 10.45 4.41 21.21
C TYR A 64 8.90 4.48 21.06
N ALA A 65 8.19 3.62 21.76
CA ALA A 65 6.72 3.58 21.66
C ALA A 65 6.06 4.88 22.16
N ALA A 66 6.58 5.50 23.22
CA ALA A 66 6.14 6.79 23.72
C ALA A 66 6.41 7.92 22.71
N VAL A 67 7.61 7.95 22.11
CA VAL A 67 7.98 8.90 21.06
C VAL A 67 7.10 8.71 19.82
N ALA A 68 7.00 7.49 19.30
CA ALA A 68 6.19 7.19 18.12
C ALA A 68 4.71 7.57 18.33
N SER A 69 4.17 7.29 19.52
CA SER A 69 2.80 7.71 19.89
C SER A 69 2.65 9.23 19.98
N THR A 70 3.68 9.96 20.41
CA THR A 70 3.66 11.43 20.44
C THR A 70 3.65 12.02 19.02
N VAL A 71 4.45 11.47 18.11
CA VAL A 71 4.44 11.84 16.69
C VAL A 71 3.08 11.48 16.05
N ARG A 72 2.56 10.29 16.34
CA ARG A 72 1.26 9.85 15.82
C ARG A 72 0.12 10.77 16.26
N ASP A 73 0.13 11.29 17.48
CA ASP A 73 -0.92 12.20 17.94
C ASP A 73 -0.99 13.48 17.08
N GLN A 74 0.17 14.03 16.67
CA GLN A 74 0.23 15.17 15.74
C GLN A 74 -0.38 14.82 14.39
N ILE A 75 -0.04 13.65 13.85
CA ILE A 75 -0.54 13.17 12.56
C ILE A 75 -2.06 12.94 12.63
N MET A 76 -2.56 12.39 13.75
CA MET A 76 -3.99 12.10 13.92
C MET A 76 -4.86 13.36 13.97
N LEU A 77 -4.34 14.45 14.51
CA LEU A 77 -5.03 15.74 14.46
C LEU A 77 -5.19 16.23 13.02
N LYS A 78 -4.09 16.22 12.24
CA LYS A 78 -4.12 16.57 10.81
C LYS A 78 -5.08 15.66 10.04
N TRP A 79 -5.01 14.35 10.27
CA TRP A 79 -5.88 13.38 9.61
C TRP A 79 -7.37 13.62 9.84
N ARG A 80 -7.75 14.02 11.04
CA ARG A 80 -9.15 14.32 11.32
C ARG A 80 -9.66 15.49 10.49
N PHE A 81 -8.93 16.60 10.49
CA PHE A 81 -9.31 17.81 9.75
C PHE A 81 -9.36 17.57 8.24
N GLU A 82 -8.36 16.90 7.73
CA GLU A 82 -8.27 16.56 6.31
C GLU A 82 -9.44 15.66 5.86
N LYS A 83 -9.79 14.66 6.64
CA LYS A 83 -10.92 13.76 6.35
C LYS A 83 -12.26 14.49 6.25
N GLU A 84 -12.47 15.50 7.07
CA GLU A 84 -13.68 16.34 7.02
C GLU A 84 -13.65 17.25 5.76
N ALA A 85 -12.52 17.86 5.44
CA ALA A 85 -12.35 18.70 4.24
C ALA A 85 -12.59 17.90 2.94
N ARG A 86 -11.94 16.75 2.77
CA ARG A 86 -12.11 15.91 1.56
C ARG A 86 -13.53 15.37 1.37
N ARG A 87 -14.24 15.11 2.46
CA ARG A 87 -15.66 14.73 2.37
C ARG A 87 -16.52 15.87 1.86
N ALA A 88 -16.25 17.09 2.32
CA ALA A 88 -16.97 18.27 1.87
C ALA A 88 -16.69 18.59 0.39
N GLU A 89 -15.46 18.43 -0.05
CA GLU A 89 -15.03 18.67 -1.44
C GLU A 89 -15.50 17.58 -2.41
N LYS A 90 -15.90 16.39 -1.92
CA LYS A 90 -16.24 15.22 -2.75
C LYS A 90 -15.15 14.91 -3.80
N ALA A 91 -13.90 15.01 -3.41
CA ALA A 91 -12.74 14.78 -4.27
C ALA A 91 -12.66 13.32 -4.74
N LYS A 92 -12.24 13.09 -6.00
CA LYS A 92 -11.98 11.75 -6.53
C LYS A 92 -10.89 11.06 -5.71
N ARG A 93 -11.06 9.77 -5.39
CA ARG A 93 -10.12 8.98 -4.60
C ARG A 93 -9.49 7.87 -5.42
N LEU A 94 -8.17 7.75 -5.31
CA LEU A 94 -7.40 6.64 -5.82
C LEU A 94 -7.31 5.52 -4.77
N TYR A 95 -7.63 4.29 -5.16
CA TYR A 95 -7.29 3.07 -4.43
C TYR A 95 -6.15 2.37 -5.18
N TYR A 96 -4.97 2.35 -4.58
CA TYR A 96 -3.78 1.75 -5.16
C TYR A 96 -3.56 0.36 -4.56
N LEU A 97 -3.91 -0.68 -5.30
CA LEU A 97 -3.83 -2.07 -4.84
C LEU A 97 -2.48 -2.67 -5.23
N SER A 98 -1.75 -3.14 -4.23
CA SER A 98 -0.50 -3.86 -4.42
C SER A 98 -0.38 -4.97 -3.38
N ILE A 99 0.18 -6.12 -3.80
CA ILE A 99 0.41 -7.22 -2.86
C ILE A 99 1.50 -6.89 -1.85
N GLU A 100 2.34 -5.89 -2.14
CA GLU A 100 3.41 -5.46 -1.23
C GLU A 100 3.55 -3.94 -1.18
N PHE A 101 3.93 -3.43 0.01
CA PHE A 101 4.37 -2.06 0.25
C PHE A 101 5.63 -2.07 1.13
N LEU A 102 6.79 -1.84 0.53
CA LEU A 102 8.06 -1.76 1.24
C LEU A 102 8.25 -0.34 1.80
N THR A 103 7.57 -0.05 2.90
CA THR A 103 7.51 1.29 3.48
C THR A 103 8.80 1.69 4.19
N GLY A 104 9.53 0.72 4.74
CA GLY A 104 10.61 0.97 5.67
C GLY A 104 10.09 1.55 7.00
N ARG A 105 11.01 1.99 7.86
CA ARG A 105 10.70 2.62 9.16
C ARG A 105 10.01 3.97 8.99
N TRP A 106 9.10 4.29 9.90
CA TRP A 106 8.20 5.44 9.78
C TRP A 106 8.66 6.67 10.57
N LEU A 107 9.27 6.48 11.74
CA LEU A 107 9.51 7.57 12.69
C LEU A 107 10.31 8.72 12.08
N HIS A 108 11.47 8.44 11.49
CA HIS A 108 12.31 9.48 10.89
C HIS A 108 11.63 10.18 9.70
N ASN A 109 10.94 9.39 8.85
CA ASN A 109 10.19 9.95 7.73
C ASN A 109 9.04 10.86 8.20
N ASN A 110 8.33 10.47 9.26
CA ASN A 110 7.25 11.26 9.82
C ASN A 110 7.76 12.54 10.49
N LEU A 111 8.89 12.50 11.20
CA LEU A 111 9.54 13.70 11.75
C LEU A 111 9.95 14.68 10.64
N LEU A 112 10.51 14.15 9.54
CA LEU A 112 10.85 14.96 8.38
C LEU A 112 9.60 15.60 7.75
N ASN A 113 8.56 14.79 7.51
CA ASN A 113 7.33 15.25 6.86
C ASN A 113 6.53 16.24 7.72
N LEU A 114 6.63 16.14 9.06
CA LEU A 114 6.11 17.13 10.00
C LEU A 114 6.95 18.42 10.06
N CYS A 115 8.16 18.43 9.48
CA CYS A 115 9.14 19.50 9.63
C CYS A 115 9.50 19.79 11.10
N SER A 116 9.50 18.75 11.96
CA SER A 116 9.68 18.88 13.42
C SER A 116 10.90 18.14 13.98
N THR A 117 11.82 17.70 13.11
CA THR A 117 13.01 16.93 13.53
C THR A 117 13.83 17.69 14.58
N LYS A 118 14.03 19.00 14.41
CA LYS A 118 14.84 19.82 15.33
C LYS A 118 14.21 19.92 16.73
N GLU A 119 12.91 20.11 16.81
CA GLU A 119 12.18 20.19 18.07
C GLU A 119 12.27 18.87 18.84
N TYR A 120 12.19 17.72 18.12
CA TYR A 120 12.37 16.40 18.74
C TYR A 120 13.82 16.17 19.17
N GLU A 121 14.81 16.54 18.39
CA GLU A 121 16.22 16.43 18.78
C GLU A 121 16.53 17.24 20.03
N GLN A 122 16.01 18.46 20.14
CA GLN A 122 16.15 19.29 21.33
C GLN A 122 15.46 18.67 22.57
N ALA A 123 14.26 18.12 22.40
CA ALA A 123 13.54 17.41 23.46
C ALA A 123 14.31 16.15 23.90
N PHE A 124 14.89 15.42 22.97
CA PHE A 124 15.71 14.23 23.26
C PHE A 124 16.98 14.58 24.02
N GLU A 125 17.69 15.65 23.64
CA GLU A 125 18.87 16.11 24.36
C GLU A 125 18.56 16.40 25.84
N GLU A 126 17.45 17.09 26.13
CA GLU A 126 17.01 17.35 27.51
C GLU A 126 16.58 16.09 28.28
N LEU A 127 16.17 15.03 27.58
CA LEU A 127 15.82 13.72 28.16
C LEU A 127 17.01 12.75 28.22
N GLY A 128 18.20 13.16 27.80
CA GLY A 128 19.37 12.28 27.73
C GLY A 128 19.28 11.20 26.62
N LEU A 129 18.44 11.42 25.62
CA LEU A 129 18.22 10.52 24.48
C LEU A 129 18.98 11.01 23.25
N THR A 130 19.12 10.14 22.26
CA THR A 130 19.58 10.51 20.92
C THR A 130 18.57 10.06 19.88
N LEU A 131 18.36 10.86 18.83
CA LEU A 131 17.48 10.46 17.72
C LEU A 131 17.88 9.09 17.16
N ARG A 132 19.18 8.85 16.96
CA ARG A 132 19.69 7.57 16.45
C ARG A 132 19.33 6.39 17.35
N GLY A 133 19.43 6.56 18.68
CA GLY A 133 19.08 5.52 19.66
C GLY A 133 17.59 5.17 19.59
N VAL A 134 16.74 6.18 19.53
CA VAL A 134 15.28 5.98 19.41
C VAL A 134 14.91 5.32 18.08
N LEU A 135 15.48 5.77 16.96
CA LEU A 135 15.24 5.18 15.63
C LEU A 135 15.71 3.72 15.53
N HIS A 136 16.72 3.32 16.31
CA HIS A 136 17.23 1.94 16.30
C HIS A 136 16.19 0.93 16.81
N GLU A 137 15.35 1.35 17.73
CA GLU A 137 14.34 0.50 18.35
C GLU A 137 13.09 0.28 17.48
N GLU A 138 12.93 1.03 16.39
CA GLU A 138 11.76 0.89 15.50
C GLU A 138 11.84 -0.43 14.72
N PRO A 139 10.83 -1.32 14.86
CA PRO A 139 10.73 -2.50 14.01
C PRO A 139 10.42 -2.07 12.57
N GLU A 140 11.08 -2.70 11.60
CA GLU A 140 10.77 -2.47 10.19
C GLU A 140 9.53 -3.26 9.78
N PRO A 141 8.49 -2.63 9.19
CA PRO A 141 7.31 -3.33 8.74
C PRO A 141 7.62 -4.31 7.61
N ALA A 142 7.29 -5.58 7.83
CA ALA A 142 7.56 -6.66 6.87
C ALA A 142 6.43 -6.81 5.84
N LEU A 143 6.05 -5.70 5.18
CA LEU A 143 4.94 -5.61 4.23
C LEU A 143 5.39 -5.59 2.76
N GLY A 144 6.66 -5.78 2.48
CA GLY A 144 7.21 -5.72 1.13
C GLY A 144 8.57 -6.40 1.02
N ASN A 145 9.05 -6.54 -0.23
CA ASN A 145 10.23 -7.32 -0.54
C ASN A 145 11.23 -6.58 -1.44
N GLY A 146 10.77 -5.88 -2.48
CA GLY A 146 11.67 -5.31 -3.48
C GLY A 146 11.16 -4.04 -4.14
N GLY A 147 11.56 -3.84 -5.40
CA GLY A 147 11.27 -2.62 -6.17
C GLY A 147 9.80 -2.32 -6.37
N LEU A 148 8.96 -3.34 -6.59
CA LEU A 148 7.52 -3.20 -6.71
C LEU A 148 6.92 -2.54 -5.46
N GLY A 149 7.20 -3.12 -4.29
CA GLY A 149 6.70 -2.62 -3.00
C GLY A 149 7.31 -1.27 -2.62
N ARG A 150 8.59 -1.02 -2.99
CA ARG A 150 9.20 0.30 -2.72
C ARG A 150 8.60 1.40 -3.59
N LEU A 151 8.31 1.12 -4.86
CA LEU A 151 7.64 2.08 -5.75
C LEU A 151 6.26 2.44 -5.20
N ALA A 152 5.46 1.45 -4.79
CA ALA A 152 4.15 1.67 -4.17
C ALA A 152 4.24 2.58 -2.93
N ALA A 153 5.23 2.34 -2.06
CA ALA A 153 5.47 3.17 -0.88
C ALA A 153 5.91 4.60 -1.23
N CYS A 154 6.76 4.79 -2.25
CA CYS A 154 7.14 6.12 -2.75
C CYS A 154 5.94 6.88 -3.33
N PHE A 155 5.06 6.20 -4.05
CA PHE A 155 3.85 6.82 -4.59
C PHE A 155 2.94 7.34 -3.48
N LEU A 156 2.72 6.58 -2.39
CA LEU A 156 1.89 7.07 -1.28
C LEU A 156 2.44 8.34 -0.65
N ASP A 157 3.75 8.40 -0.38
CA ASP A 157 4.41 9.61 0.15
C ASP A 157 4.22 10.80 -0.80
N SER A 158 4.41 10.58 -2.10
CA SER A 158 4.28 11.64 -3.11
C SER A 158 2.82 12.06 -3.32
N LEU A 159 1.86 11.13 -3.32
CA LEU A 159 0.43 11.45 -3.42
C LEU A 159 -0.02 12.33 -2.25
N ALA A 160 0.36 11.99 -1.02
CA ALA A 160 0.06 12.81 0.16
C ALA A 160 0.73 14.19 0.09
N THR A 161 2.00 14.26 -0.36
CA THR A 161 2.74 15.50 -0.52
C THR A 161 2.12 16.42 -1.58
N LEU A 162 1.60 15.85 -2.66
CA LEU A 162 0.94 16.58 -3.76
C LEU A 162 -0.57 16.82 -3.53
N ASN A 163 -1.08 16.50 -2.34
CA ASN A 163 -2.50 16.67 -1.99
C ASN A 163 -3.47 15.88 -2.88
N LEU A 164 -3.07 14.69 -3.33
CA LEU A 164 -3.90 13.80 -4.12
C LEU A 164 -4.54 12.74 -3.22
N PRO A 165 -5.89 12.67 -3.15
CA PRO A 165 -6.58 11.74 -2.27
C PRO A 165 -6.32 10.28 -2.64
N ALA A 166 -5.61 9.54 -1.80
CA ALA A 166 -5.24 8.16 -2.06
C ALA A 166 -5.41 7.23 -0.85
N MET A 167 -5.52 5.95 -1.15
CA MET A 167 -5.43 4.86 -0.20
C MET A 167 -4.63 3.72 -0.85
N GLY A 168 -3.48 3.38 -0.27
CA GLY A 168 -2.81 2.12 -0.56
C GLY A 168 -3.54 0.97 0.11
N CYS A 169 -3.63 -0.17 -0.57
CA CYS A 169 -4.30 -1.36 -0.05
C CYS A 169 -3.42 -2.59 -0.24
N THR A 170 -3.18 -3.33 0.84
CA THR A 170 -2.37 -4.55 0.85
C THR A 170 -2.83 -5.51 1.96
N ILE A 171 -2.16 -6.65 2.09
CA ILE A 171 -2.36 -7.62 3.17
C ILE A 171 -1.44 -7.28 4.34
N ARG A 172 -1.93 -7.48 5.56
CA ARG A 172 -1.16 -7.36 6.80
C ARG A 172 -0.48 -8.69 7.10
N TYR A 173 0.70 -8.90 6.51
CA TYR A 173 1.44 -10.13 6.72
C TYR A 173 1.99 -10.21 8.14
N GLU A 174 1.71 -11.30 8.84
CA GLU A 174 2.16 -11.49 10.23
C GLU A 174 3.67 -11.72 10.32
N TYR A 175 4.24 -12.42 9.36
CA TYR A 175 5.64 -12.82 9.33
C TYR A 175 6.41 -12.27 8.13
N GLY A 176 5.79 -11.40 7.33
CA GLY A 176 6.38 -10.82 6.12
C GLY A 176 6.73 -11.85 5.07
N LEU A 177 7.88 -11.67 4.39
CA LEU A 177 8.46 -12.68 3.52
C LEU A 177 9.27 -13.68 4.36
N PHE A 178 10.38 -13.24 4.92
CA PHE A 178 11.22 -13.93 5.91
C PHE A 178 12.29 -12.97 6.44
N ARG A 179 12.85 -13.30 7.59
CA ARG A 179 14.11 -12.70 8.07
C ARG A 179 15.27 -13.58 7.65
N GLN A 180 16.26 -12.97 7.01
CA GLN A 180 17.47 -13.66 6.57
C GLN A 180 18.48 -13.75 7.70
N ARG A 181 19.04 -14.94 7.91
CA ARG A 181 20.17 -15.19 8.81
C ARG A 181 21.25 -15.96 8.09
N ILE A 182 22.50 -15.78 8.51
CA ILE A 182 23.63 -16.59 8.05
C ILE A 182 24.04 -17.49 9.22
N VAL A 183 23.96 -18.80 8.99
CA VAL A 183 24.36 -19.82 9.97
C VAL A 183 25.34 -20.75 9.25
N ASP A 184 26.53 -20.91 9.82
CA ASP A 184 27.62 -21.73 9.25
C ASP A 184 27.93 -21.39 7.77
N GLY A 185 27.88 -20.09 7.42
CA GLY A 185 28.14 -19.59 6.07
C GLY A 185 26.97 -19.78 5.08
N GLN A 186 25.83 -20.30 5.53
CA GLN A 186 24.65 -20.53 4.69
C GLN A 186 23.50 -19.61 5.09
N GLN A 187 22.72 -19.18 4.11
CA GLN A 187 21.49 -18.43 4.36
C GLN A 187 20.43 -19.35 4.98
N VAL A 188 19.83 -18.88 6.06
CA VAL A 188 18.68 -19.52 6.71
C VAL A 188 17.54 -18.50 6.77
N GLU A 189 16.35 -18.92 6.36
CA GLU A 189 15.12 -18.15 6.41
C GLU A 189 14.37 -18.45 7.70
N VAL A 190 13.99 -17.39 8.43
CA VAL A 190 13.21 -17.49 9.67
C VAL A 190 12.06 -16.50 9.63
N PRO A 191 10.96 -16.74 10.37
CA PRO A 191 9.85 -15.78 10.44
C PRO A 191 10.32 -14.39 10.86
N ASP A 192 9.79 -13.35 10.22
CA ASP A 192 10.02 -11.97 10.62
C ASP A 192 8.90 -11.50 11.56
N GLU A 193 9.12 -11.66 12.85
CA GLU A 193 8.14 -11.38 13.91
C GLU A 193 8.06 -9.87 14.22
N TRP A 194 7.86 -9.03 13.21
CA TRP A 194 7.85 -7.57 13.33
C TRP A 194 6.71 -7.02 14.20
N LEU A 195 5.68 -7.82 14.46
CA LEU A 195 4.50 -7.45 15.27
C LEU A 195 4.57 -7.90 16.73
N THR A 196 5.64 -8.56 17.17
CA THR A 196 5.78 -9.12 18.53
C THR A 196 5.47 -8.10 19.64
N TYR A 197 5.84 -6.85 19.45
CA TYR A 197 5.60 -5.76 20.42
C TYR A 197 4.49 -4.81 19.98
N GLY A 198 3.66 -5.22 19.01
CA GLY A 198 2.68 -4.36 18.35
C GLY A 198 3.34 -3.36 17.41
N ASN A 199 2.52 -2.53 16.78
CA ASN A 199 2.96 -1.47 15.88
C ASN A 199 2.35 -0.14 16.32
N ALA A 200 3.20 0.82 16.69
CA ALA A 200 2.76 2.13 17.17
C ALA A 200 1.97 2.95 16.12
N TRP A 201 2.12 2.62 14.83
CA TRP A 201 1.52 3.36 13.73
C TRP A 201 0.17 2.82 13.29
N GLU A 202 -0.14 1.55 13.56
CA GLU A 202 -1.38 0.90 13.13
C GLU A 202 -2.58 1.35 13.96
N ILE A 203 -3.71 1.56 13.27
CA ILE A 203 -5.00 1.92 13.85
C ILE A 203 -6.02 0.87 13.40
N PRO A 204 -6.45 -0.04 14.28
CA PRO A 204 -7.47 -1.02 13.92
C PRO A 204 -8.81 -0.33 13.66
N THR A 205 -9.45 -0.65 12.54
CA THR A 205 -10.72 -0.05 12.11
C THR A 205 -11.79 -1.15 11.93
N GLN A 206 -12.07 -1.91 12.98
CA GLN A 206 -12.96 -3.09 12.96
C GLN A 206 -14.36 -2.83 12.38
N ARG A 207 -14.91 -1.61 12.51
CA ARG A 207 -16.19 -1.23 11.91
C ARG A 207 -16.23 -1.31 10.38
N ASP A 208 -15.07 -1.30 9.74
CA ASP A 208 -14.90 -1.38 8.30
C ASP A 208 -14.56 -2.83 7.85
N ALA A 209 -14.62 -3.79 8.78
CA ALA A 209 -14.42 -5.21 8.45
C ALA A 209 -15.47 -5.68 7.44
N VAL A 210 -15.06 -6.56 6.55
CA VAL A 210 -15.91 -7.18 5.51
C VAL A 210 -15.66 -8.66 5.43
N GLU A 211 -16.65 -9.40 4.92
CA GLU A 211 -16.55 -10.84 4.69
C GLU A 211 -16.10 -11.13 3.27
N VAL A 212 -15.13 -12.03 3.11
CA VAL A 212 -14.65 -12.54 1.82
C VAL A 212 -14.98 -14.02 1.73
N CYS A 213 -15.65 -14.41 0.63
CA CYS A 213 -16.16 -15.77 0.44
C CYS A 213 -15.34 -16.50 -0.64
N PHE A 214 -14.97 -17.76 -0.35
CA PHE A 214 -14.29 -18.65 -1.27
C PHE A 214 -15.12 -19.89 -1.56
N GLY A 215 -14.97 -20.47 -2.76
CA GLY A 215 -15.68 -21.67 -3.18
C GLY A 215 -17.20 -21.49 -3.23
N GLY A 216 -17.90 -22.53 -2.84
CA GLY A 216 -19.36 -22.54 -2.76
C GLY A 216 -20.05 -22.90 -4.07
N GLN A 217 -21.39 -22.84 -4.04
CA GLN A 217 -22.28 -23.16 -5.14
C GLN A 217 -23.01 -21.91 -5.60
N MET A 218 -22.98 -21.65 -6.90
CA MET A 218 -23.72 -20.56 -7.52
C MET A 218 -25.23 -20.87 -7.54
N VAL A 219 -26.03 -19.92 -7.08
CA VAL A 219 -27.49 -19.96 -7.14
C VAL A 219 -27.96 -18.75 -7.94
N GLU A 220 -28.54 -19.02 -9.09
CA GLU A 220 -29.15 -17.99 -9.93
C GLU A 220 -30.48 -17.51 -9.35
N ASN A 221 -30.69 -16.23 -9.36
CA ASN A 221 -31.90 -15.58 -8.87
C ASN A 221 -32.44 -14.62 -9.94
N TRP A 222 -33.75 -14.60 -10.12
CA TRP A 222 -34.41 -13.75 -11.09
C TRP A 222 -35.40 -12.83 -10.39
N VAL A 223 -35.17 -11.52 -10.50
CA VAL A 223 -36.06 -10.50 -9.93
C VAL A 223 -36.31 -9.41 -10.98
N GLY A 224 -37.54 -9.17 -11.34
CA GLY A 224 -37.92 -8.13 -12.30
C GLY A 224 -37.29 -8.29 -13.68
N GLY A 225 -36.96 -9.52 -14.10
CA GLY A 225 -36.29 -9.79 -15.37
C GLY A 225 -34.76 -9.67 -15.34
N THR A 226 -34.17 -9.32 -14.19
CA THR A 226 -32.72 -9.24 -14.01
C THR A 226 -32.22 -10.51 -13.30
N ASN A 227 -31.20 -11.15 -13.87
CA ASN A 227 -30.50 -12.29 -13.25
C ASN A 227 -29.34 -11.79 -12.38
N TYR A 228 -29.19 -12.39 -11.20
CA TYR A 228 -28.05 -12.19 -10.33
C TYR A 228 -27.71 -13.50 -9.61
N VAL A 229 -26.45 -13.62 -9.19
CA VAL A 229 -25.95 -14.84 -8.57
C VAL A 229 -25.64 -14.60 -7.09
N THR A 230 -26.01 -15.57 -6.25
CA THR A 230 -25.56 -15.66 -4.87
C THR A 230 -24.76 -16.93 -4.67
N LEU A 231 -23.81 -16.93 -3.73
CA LEU A 231 -23.05 -18.12 -3.37
C LEU A 231 -23.63 -18.73 -2.09
N LYS A 232 -23.69 -20.07 -2.03
CA LYS A 232 -24.05 -20.85 -0.85
C LYS A 232 -22.91 -21.83 -0.50
N ASN A 233 -22.83 -22.21 0.77
CA ASN A 233 -21.82 -23.16 1.26
C ASN A 233 -20.38 -22.72 0.95
N THR A 234 -20.09 -21.46 1.21
CA THR A 234 -18.78 -20.84 1.02
C THR A 234 -17.89 -21.03 2.25
N GLU A 235 -16.58 -21.06 2.05
CA GLU A 235 -15.57 -20.86 3.09
C GLU A 235 -15.39 -19.34 3.26
N ASN A 236 -15.64 -18.82 4.47
CA ASN A 236 -15.68 -17.38 4.70
C ASN A 236 -14.52 -16.92 5.58
N VAL A 237 -13.97 -15.76 5.25
CA VAL A 237 -12.91 -15.09 6.00
C VAL A 237 -13.31 -13.64 6.26
N ILE A 238 -13.12 -13.17 7.49
CA ILE A 238 -13.32 -11.78 7.83
C ILE A 238 -12.04 -11.00 7.56
N ALA A 239 -12.09 -10.03 6.67
CA ALA A 239 -11.03 -9.08 6.42
C ALA A 239 -11.14 -7.92 7.41
N VAL A 240 -10.21 -7.86 8.36
CA VAL A 240 -10.14 -6.81 9.40
C VAL A 240 -9.09 -5.78 8.98
N PRO A 241 -9.47 -4.50 8.82
CA PRO A 241 -8.52 -3.49 8.36
C PRO A 241 -7.75 -2.82 9.49
N TYR A 242 -6.47 -2.55 9.21
CA TYR A 242 -5.55 -1.72 9.98
C TYR A 242 -5.10 -0.57 9.10
N ASP A 243 -5.30 0.66 9.54
CA ASP A 243 -4.91 1.86 8.81
C ASP A 243 -3.60 2.43 9.34
N LEU A 244 -2.65 2.69 8.44
CA LEU A 244 -1.40 3.40 8.73
C LEU A 244 -1.49 4.80 8.10
N PRO A 245 -1.32 5.89 8.86
CA PRO A 245 -1.38 7.24 8.31
C PRO A 245 -0.14 7.55 7.46
N ILE A 246 -0.35 8.10 6.29
CA ILE A 246 0.68 8.55 5.35
C ILE A 246 0.65 10.06 5.28
N LEU A 247 1.55 10.70 5.99
CA LEU A 247 1.65 12.15 6.04
C LEU A 247 2.42 12.70 4.84
N GLY A 248 1.88 13.73 4.17
CA GLY A 248 2.60 14.50 3.17
C GLY A 248 3.67 15.41 3.79
N TYR A 249 4.75 15.67 3.05
CA TYR A 249 5.84 16.55 3.49
C TYR A 249 5.37 18.00 3.56
N ASP A 250 5.58 18.65 4.70
CA ASP A 250 5.16 20.04 4.96
C ASP A 250 3.74 20.29 4.43
N SER A 251 2.81 19.42 4.87
CA SER A 251 1.42 19.37 4.40
C SER A 251 0.48 19.03 5.55
N ASP A 252 -0.78 19.42 5.41
CA ASP A 252 -1.86 19.00 6.31
C ASP A 252 -2.56 17.72 5.83
N VAL A 253 -2.11 17.18 4.70
CA VAL A 253 -2.71 15.98 4.09
C VAL A 253 -2.18 14.71 4.73
N VAL A 254 -3.11 13.84 5.08
CA VAL A 254 -2.83 12.49 5.60
C VAL A 254 -3.63 11.48 4.81
N ASP A 255 -2.97 10.83 3.87
CA ASP A 255 -3.47 9.65 3.19
C ASP A 255 -3.35 8.41 4.09
N ARG A 256 -3.60 7.24 3.59
CA ARG A 256 -3.45 6.01 4.37
C ARG A 256 -2.98 4.83 3.54
N LEU A 257 -2.26 3.94 4.21
CA LEU A 257 -2.07 2.57 3.80
C LEU A 257 -3.00 1.69 4.63
N ARG A 258 -3.95 1.02 3.99
CA ARG A 258 -4.84 0.04 4.61
C ARG A 258 -4.28 -1.36 4.42
N THR A 259 -4.04 -2.04 5.51
CA THR A 259 -3.60 -3.44 5.50
C THR A 259 -4.74 -4.33 6.02
N TRP A 260 -5.01 -5.43 5.32
CA TRP A 260 -6.08 -6.35 5.63
C TRP A 260 -5.55 -7.61 6.33
N SER A 261 -6.07 -7.90 7.52
CA SER A 261 -5.78 -9.13 8.26
C SER A 261 -6.91 -10.14 8.07
N ALA A 262 -6.60 -11.37 7.71
CA ALA A 262 -7.56 -12.45 7.56
C ALA A 262 -7.84 -13.10 8.93
N VAL A 263 -9.11 -13.13 9.32
CA VAL A 263 -9.57 -13.73 10.57
C VAL A 263 -10.72 -14.69 10.25
N LEU A 264 -10.66 -15.89 10.77
CA LEU A 264 -11.77 -16.84 10.60
C LEU A 264 -12.98 -16.41 11.44
N PRO A 265 -14.22 -16.58 10.94
CA PRO A 265 -15.44 -16.26 11.68
C PRO A 265 -15.56 -17.01 13.01
N GLN A 266 -15.07 -18.24 13.05
CA GLN A 266 -14.94 -19.04 14.28
C GLN A 266 -13.52 -19.58 14.39
N ASN A 267 -12.70 -18.97 15.24
CA ASN A 267 -11.31 -19.42 15.48
C ASN A 267 -11.23 -20.45 16.59
N PHE A 268 -12.31 -20.63 17.37
CA PHE A 268 -12.30 -21.47 18.55
C PHE A 268 -13.69 -22.09 18.81
N ASN A 269 -13.76 -23.39 18.87
CA ASN A 269 -14.98 -24.12 19.19
C ASN A 269 -14.98 -24.47 20.68
N LEU A 270 -15.73 -23.69 21.48
CA LEU A 270 -15.81 -23.85 22.93
C LEU A 270 -16.45 -25.20 23.33
N GLU A 271 -17.39 -25.73 22.54
CA GLU A 271 -18.05 -26.98 22.85
C GLU A 271 -17.06 -28.16 22.72
N LYS A 272 -16.30 -28.23 21.63
CA LYS A 272 -15.24 -29.24 21.47
C LYS A 272 -14.17 -29.10 22.55
N PHE A 273 -13.74 -27.88 22.86
CA PHE A 273 -12.76 -27.60 23.92
C PHE A 273 -13.27 -28.11 25.28
N SER A 274 -14.52 -27.78 25.63
CA SER A 274 -15.14 -28.21 26.90
C SER A 274 -15.33 -29.74 26.98
N ALA A 275 -15.47 -30.40 25.83
CA ALA A 275 -15.51 -31.84 25.73
C ALA A 275 -14.11 -32.54 25.79
N GLY A 276 -13.02 -31.73 25.91
CA GLY A 276 -11.64 -32.24 25.96
C GLY A 276 -10.98 -32.47 24.59
N ASP A 277 -11.64 -32.12 23.50
CA ASP A 277 -11.07 -32.15 22.15
C ASP A 277 -10.36 -30.84 21.86
N TYR A 278 -9.16 -30.68 22.42
CA TYR A 278 -8.37 -29.44 22.28
C TYR A 278 -7.87 -29.23 20.85
N ASN A 279 -7.54 -30.28 20.10
CA ASN A 279 -7.10 -30.18 18.71
C ASN A 279 -8.27 -29.80 17.78
N GLY A 280 -9.40 -30.51 17.92
CA GLY A 280 -10.60 -30.21 17.14
C GLY A 280 -11.21 -28.84 17.46
N SER A 281 -10.94 -28.27 18.66
CA SER A 281 -11.42 -26.94 19.02
C SER A 281 -10.74 -25.81 18.22
N THR A 282 -9.59 -26.07 17.59
CA THR A 282 -8.82 -25.14 16.75
C THR A 282 -8.64 -25.66 15.31
N GLU A 283 -9.40 -26.67 14.90
CA GLU A 283 -9.24 -27.36 13.61
C GLU A 283 -9.37 -26.40 12.42
N ASP A 284 -10.29 -25.45 12.49
CA ASP A 284 -10.50 -24.44 11.43
C ASP A 284 -9.29 -23.52 11.25
N SER A 285 -8.46 -23.32 12.30
CA SER A 285 -7.25 -22.51 12.22
C SER A 285 -6.15 -23.11 11.32
N ASN A 286 -6.26 -24.37 10.95
CA ASN A 286 -5.35 -25.06 10.03
C ASN A 286 -5.82 -25.01 8.57
N SER A 287 -6.98 -24.40 8.28
CA SER A 287 -7.46 -24.23 6.91
C SER A 287 -6.51 -23.36 6.08
N ILE A 288 -6.54 -23.50 4.75
CA ILE A 288 -5.76 -22.63 3.85
C ILE A 288 -6.18 -21.17 4.03
N ALA A 289 -7.47 -20.92 4.28
CA ALA A 289 -7.99 -19.57 4.51
C ALA A 289 -7.36 -18.89 5.74
N ALA A 290 -7.05 -19.64 6.80
CA ALA A 290 -6.35 -19.12 7.98
C ALA A 290 -4.91 -18.69 7.69
N GLN A 291 -4.33 -19.11 6.56
CA GLN A 291 -2.95 -18.79 6.18
C GLN A 291 -2.83 -17.53 5.30
N ILE A 292 -3.96 -16.93 4.87
CA ILE A 292 -3.98 -15.81 3.90
C ILE A 292 -3.08 -14.66 4.32
N SER A 293 -3.10 -14.24 5.60
CA SER A 293 -2.29 -13.12 6.08
C SER A 293 -1.01 -13.54 6.82
N LYS A 294 -0.50 -14.76 6.62
CA LYS A 294 0.72 -15.21 7.32
C LYS A 294 2.00 -14.72 6.66
N VAL A 295 2.20 -15.03 5.40
CA VAL A 295 3.49 -14.83 4.69
C VAL A 295 3.26 -14.16 3.34
N LEU A 296 4.10 -13.19 2.99
CA LEU A 296 4.21 -12.61 1.66
C LEU A 296 4.93 -13.61 0.74
N TYR A 297 4.37 -13.88 -0.44
CA TYR A 297 4.89 -14.83 -1.43
C TYR A 297 5.14 -16.23 -0.85
N PRO A 298 4.09 -16.95 -0.43
CA PRO A 298 4.22 -18.36 -0.05
C PRO A 298 4.77 -19.17 -1.23
N GLU A 299 5.47 -20.26 -0.93
CA GLU A 299 5.95 -21.23 -1.92
C GLU A 299 4.80 -21.72 -2.82
N ASP A 300 4.87 -21.50 -4.12
CA ASP A 300 3.79 -21.78 -5.08
C ASP A 300 4.10 -22.89 -6.10
N ASN A 301 5.14 -23.71 -5.84
CA ASN A 301 5.43 -24.92 -6.62
C ASN A 301 4.44 -26.06 -6.35
N THR A 302 3.64 -25.97 -5.28
CA THR A 302 2.61 -26.95 -4.93
C THR A 302 1.20 -26.44 -5.26
N TYR A 303 0.24 -27.36 -5.43
CA TYR A 303 -1.17 -26.97 -5.62
C TYR A 303 -1.70 -26.09 -4.48
N ASN A 304 -1.43 -26.47 -3.22
CA ASN A 304 -1.90 -25.72 -2.06
C ASN A 304 -1.24 -24.33 -1.96
N GLY A 305 0.04 -24.24 -2.27
CA GLY A 305 0.74 -22.96 -2.30
C GLY A 305 0.20 -22.02 -3.38
N LYS A 306 -0.02 -22.52 -4.60
CA LYS A 306 -0.71 -21.76 -5.66
C LYS A 306 -2.12 -21.34 -5.24
N LYS A 307 -2.90 -22.26 -4.66
CA LYS A 307 -4.25 -21.93 -4.16
C LYS A 307 -4.21 -20.84 -3.08
N LEU A 308 -3.28 -20.92 -2.12
CA LEU A 308 -3.12 -19.91 -1.09
C LEU A 308 -2.80 -18.54 -1.71
N ARG A 309 -1.89 -18.48 -2.68
CA ARG A 309 -1.54 -17.24 -3.36
C ARG A 309 -2.74 -16.64 -4.13
N LEU A 310 -3.51 -17.48 -4.84
CA LEU A 310 -4.75 -17.05 -5.48
C LEU A 310 -5.76 -16.49 -4.46
N MET A 311 -5.89 -17.15 -3.29
CA MET A 311 -6.76 -16.67 -2.21
C MET A 311 -6.27 -15.36 -1.61
N GLN A 312 -4.96 -15.15 -1.45
CA GLN A 312 -4.39 -13.88 -1.00
C GLN A 312 -4.75 -12.73 -1.95
N GLU A 313 -4.58 -12.93 -3.25
CA GLU A 313 -4.87 -11.92 -4.27
C GLU A 313 -6.36 -11.55 -4.29
N TYR A 314 -7.24 -12.54 -4.28
CA TYR A 314 -8.69 -12.28 -4.23
C TYR A 314 -9.13 -11.66 -2.90
N PHE A 315 -8.56 -12.09 -1.77
CA PHE A 315 -8.81 -11.52 -0.45
C PHE A 315 -8.53 -10.01 -0.43
N LEU A 316 -7.35 -9.60 -0.90
CA LEU A 316 -6.98 -8.20 -1.01
C LEU A 316 -7.98 -7.42 -1.85
N VAL A 317 -8.32 -7.94 -3.02
CA VAL A 317 -9.21 -7.30 -3.99
C VAL A 317 -10.62 -7.17 -3.43
N SER A 318 -11.22 -8.27 -2.99
CA SER A 318 -12.61 -8.28 -2.53
C SER A 318 -12.79 -7.39 -1.29
N ALA A 319 -11.89 -7.49 -0.30
CA ALA A 319 -11.92 -6.62 0.88
C ALA A 319 -11.84 -5.13 0.52
N THR A 320 -10.95 -4.79 -0.41
CA THR A 320 -10.75 -3.40 -0.83
C THR A 320 -11.96 -2.85 -1.59
N LEU A 321 -12.51 -3.60 -2.54
CA LEU A 321 -13.65 -3.17 -3.35
C LEU A 321 -14.92 -3.02 -2.52
N GLN A 322 -15.23 -4.00 -1.67
CA GLN A 322 -16.39 -3.91 -0.77
C GLN A 322 -16.32 -2.65 0.10
N TYR A 323 -15.15 -2.37 0.67
CA TYR A 323 -14.94 -1.14 1.44
C TYR A 323 -15.09 0.12 0.57
N ALA A 324 -14.47 0.14 -0.61
CA ALA A 324 -14.50 1.30 -1.50
C ALA A 324 -15.91 1.65 -1.96
N ILE A 325 -16.72 0.64 -2.32
CA ILE A 325 -18.12 0.82 -2.71
C ILE A 325 -18.96 1.30 -1.52
N LYS A 326 -18.76 0.74 -0.32
CA LYS A 326 -19.41 1.21 0.91
C LYS A 326 -19.05 2.67 1.23
N ASP A 327 -17.78 3.05 1.09
CA ASP A 327 -17.33 4.43 1.29
C ASP A 327 -17.89 5.37 0.21
N PHE A 328 -17.90 4.94 -1.05
CA PHE A 328 -18.53 5.67 -2.16
C PHE A 328 -19.99 5.97 -1.85
N LYS A 329 -20.80 4.95 -1.52
CA LYS A 329 -22.22 5.13 -1.18
C LYS A 329 -22.45 6.12 -0.04
N ARG A 330 -21.58 6.08 0.97
CA ARG A 330 -21.65 6.98 2.13
C ARG A 330 -21.39 8.45 1.77
N VAL A 331 -20.50 8.71 0.78
CA VAL A 331 -20.03 10.07 0.43
C VAL A 331 -20.80 10.65 -0.75
N TYR A 332 -21.04 9.83 -1.79
CA TYR A 332 -21.55 10.30 -3.08
C TYR A 332 -22.98 9.86 -3.36
N GLY A 333 -23.53 8.88 -2.62
CA GLY A 333 -24.84 8.29 -2.83
C GLY A 333 -24.77 6.95 -3.58
N THR A 334 -25.92 6.41 -3.96
CA THR A 334 -26.05 5.04 -4.47
C THR A 334 -25.99 4.90 -5.99
N ASP A 335 -25.86 6.00 -6.73
CA ASP A 335 -25.78 5.96 -8.19
C ASP A 335 -24.37 5.54 -8.65
N MET A 336 -24.19 4.26 -8.93
CA MET A 336 -22.93 3.67 -9.38
C MET A 336 -22.41 4.22 -10.72
N ARG A 337 -23.25 4.91 -11.52
CA ARG A 337 -22.82 5.55 -12.77
C ARG A 337 -21.76 6.63 -12.54
N GLN A 338 -21.77 7.22 -11.35
CA GLN A 338 -20.80 8.25 -10.94
C GLN A 338 -19.46 7.66 -10.46
N LEU A 339 -19.37 6.32 -10.32
CA LEU A 339 -18.16 5.68 -9.78
C LEU A 339 -16.87 6.08 -10.53
N PRO A 340 -16.80 6.09 -11.87
CA PRO A 340 -15.58 6.46 -12.59
C PRO A 340 -15.11 7.90 -12.35
N GLU A 341 -16.03 8.81 -12.02
CA GLU A 341 -15.69 10.20 -11.73
C GLU A 341 -15.15 10.39 -10.30
N LYS A 342 -15.49 9.49 -9.39
CA LYS A 342 -15.24 9.63 -7.94
C LYS A 342 -14.22 8.62 -7.40
N VAL A 343 -13.97 7.55 -8.13
CA VAL A 343 -13.07 6.46 -7.71
C VAL A 343 -12.18 6.06 -8.88
N ALA A 344 -10.93 5.73 -8.57
CA ALA A 344 -10.02 5.03 -9.47
C ALA A 344 -9.41 3.84 -8.73
N PHE A 345 -9.42 2.67 -9.36
CA PHE A 345 -8.69 1.49 -8.88
C PHE A 345 -7.45 1.29 -9.74
N HIS A 346 -6.28 1.26 -9.10
CA HIS A 346 -5.01 1.02 -9.79
C HIS A 346 -4.48 -0.37 -9.45
N ILE A 347 -4.32 -1.18 -10.49
CA ILE A 347 -3.78 -2.53 -10.44
C ILE A 347 -2.25 -2.44 -10.59
N ASN A 348 -1.53 -2.68 -9.48
CA ASN A 348 -0.06 -2.67 -9.46
C ASN A 348 0.47 -4.08 -9.73
N ASP A 349 0.93 -4.35 -10.95
CA ASP A 349 1.16 -5.67 -11.53
C ASP A 349 -0.15 -6.49 -11.63
N THR A 350 -0.08 -7.77 -11.99
CA THR A 350 -1.27 -8.60 -12.18
C THR A 350 -1.85 -9.17 -10.88
N HIS A 351 -1.15 -9.07 -9.76
CA HIS A 351 -1.59 -9.62 -8.49
C HIS A 351 -3.01 -9.16 -8.09
N PRO A 352 -3.42 -7.89 -8.21
CA PRO A 352 -4.80 -7.49 -7.96
C PRO A 352 -5.69 -7.46 -9.22
N ALA A 353 -5.36 -8.19 -10.29
CA ALA A 353 -6.12 -8.20 -11.54
C ALA A 353 -7.60 -8.56 -11.37
N MET A 354 -7.91 -9.36 -10.34
CA MET A 354 -9.30 -9.73 -10.01
C MET A 354 -10.18 -8.55 -9.59
N VAL A 355 -9.63 -7.32 -9.47
CA VAL A 355 -10.41 -6.07 -9.37
C VAL A 355 -11.46 -5.99 -10.49
N ILE A 356 -11.13 -6.43 -11.71
CA ILE A 356 -12.01 -6.37 -12.86
C ILE A 356 -13.25 -7.27 -12.66
N PRO A 357 -13.13 -8.59 -12.51
CA PRO A 357 -14.32 -9.44 -12.35
C PRO A 357 -15.00 -9.27 -10.99
N GLU A 358 -14.30 -8.87 -9.93
CA GLU A 358 -14.93 -8.60 -8.63
C GLU A 358 -15.76 -7.31 -8.65
N LEU A 359 -15.30 -6.24 -9.32
CA LEU A 359 -16.10 -5.04 -9.50
C LEU A 359 -17.33 -5.35 -10.36
N MET A 360 -17.20 -6.15 -11.42
CA MET A 360 -18.35 -6.67 -12.19
C MET A 360 -19.33 -7.42 -11.30
N ARG A 361 -18.86 -8.32 -10.44
CA ARG A 361 -19.69 -9.07 -9.50
C ARG A 361 -20.49 -8.13 -8.60
N ILE A 362 -19.82 -7.16 -7.97
CA ILE A 362 -20.51 -6.20 -7.10
C ILE A 362 -21.56 -5.42 -7.89
N LEU A 363 -21.23 -4.89 -9.07
CA LEU A 363 -22.14 -4.07 -9.87
C LEU A 363 -23.34 -4.87 -10.40
N VAL A 364 -23.12 -6.13 -10.83
CA VAL A 364 -24.19 -6.97 -11.38
C VAL A 364 -25.00 -7.66 -10.27
N ASP A 365 -24.32 -8.32 -9.32
CA ASP A 365 -24.99 -9.21 -8.36
C ASP A 365 -25.51 -8.46 -7.12
N GLU A 366 -24.84 -7.37 -6.69
CA GLU A 366 -25.26 -6.59 -5.51
C GLU A 366 -26.01 -5.32 -5.90
N GLU A 367 -25.47 -4.54 -6.86
CA GLU A 367 -26.06 -3.26 -7.28
C GLU A 367 -27.11 -3.40 -8.39
N ARG A 368 -27.29 -4.62 -8.94
CA ARG A 368 -28.32 -4.96 -9.94
C ARG A 368 -28.24 -4.18 -11.26
N LEU A 369 -27.04 -3.76 -11.65
CA LEU A 369 -26.85 -3.09 -12.93
C LEU A 369 -26.89 -4.09 -14.09
N PRO A 370 -27.37 -3.66 -15.28
CA PRO A 370 -27.20 -4.43 -16.51
C PRO A 370 -25.71 -4.67 -16.80
N TRP A 371 -25.41 -5.82 -17.41
CA TRP A 371 -24.03 -6.24 -17.69
C TRP A 371 -23.22 -5.18 -18.44
N GLU A 372 -23.80 -4.63 -19.52
CA GLU A 372 -23.14 -3.63 -20.37
C GLU A 372 -22.79 -2.36 -19.61
N GLU A 373 -23.64 -1.96 -18.69
CA GLU A 373 -23.40 -0.79 -17.85
C GLU A 373 -22.32 -1.08 -16.80
N ALA A 374 -22.36 -2.24 -16.17
CA ALA A 374 -21.32 -2.69 -15.22
C ALA A 374 -19.95 -2.81 -15.91
N GLU A 375 -19.88 -3.38 -17.12
CA GLU A 375 -18.67 -3.49 -17.94
C GLU A 375 -18.08 -2.10 -18.25
N ARG A 376 -18.92 -1.16 -18.70
CA ARG A 376 -18.49 0.22 -18.99
C ARG A 376 -17.96 0.94 -17.75
N ILE A 377 -18.65 0.82 -16.61
CA ILE A 377 -18.21 1.42 -15.34
C ILE A 377 -16.88 0.81 -14.89
N THR A 378 -16.76 -0.51 -14.92
CA THR A 378 -15.53 -1.23 -14.55
C THR A 378 -14.35 -0.77 -15.40
N GLN A 379 -14.51 -0.77 -16.72
CA GLN A 379 -13.43 -0.35 -17.63
C GLN A 379 -13.02 1.11 -17.40
N ALA A 380 -13.97 2.00 -17.13
CA ALA A 380 -13.67 3.42 -16.89
C ALA A 380 -13.05 3.72 -15.51
N THR A 381 -13.12 2.77 -14.58
CA THR A 381 -12.65 2.96 -13.20
C THR A 381 -11.27 2.34 -12.96
N VAL A 382 -10.86 1.36 -13.77
CA VAL A 382 -9.66 0.54 -13.54
C VAL A 382 -8.51 0.96 -14.45
N ALA A 383 -7.29 1.05 -13.88
CA ALA A 383 -6.03 1.23 -14.61
C ALA A 383 -5.00 0.17 -14.17
N TYR A 384 -4.07 -0.16 -15.05
CA TYR A 384 -3.09 -1.23 -14.86
C TYR A 384 -1.67 -0.78 -15.15
N THR A 385 -0.74 -1.10 -14.24
CA THR A 385 0.70 -0.97 -14.45
C THR A 385 1.32 -2.36 -14.61
N ASN A 386 2.00 -2.61 -15.74
CA ASN A 386 2.82 -3.80 -15.95
C ASN A 386 4.25 -3.55 -15.48
N HIS A 387 4.85 -4.54 -14.80
CA HIS A 387 6.23 -4.47 -14.28
C HIS A 387 7.20 -5.45 -14.92
N THR A 388 6.71 -6.36 -15.77
CA THR A 388 7.54 -7.39 -16.40
C THR A 388 7.34 -7.45 -17.91
N ILE A 389 8.41 -7.80 -18.63
CA ILE A 389 8.39 -8.01 -20.09
C ILE A 389 8.53 -9.49 -20.47
N MET A 390 8.89 -10.35 -19.51
CA MET A 390 9.13 -11.77 -19.77
C MET A 390 7.81 -12.54 -19.80
N ALA A 391 7.54 -13.22 -20.90
CA ALA A 391 6.27 -13.92 -21.10
C ALA A 391 5.99 -15.01 -20.05
N GLU A 392 7.04 -15.68 -19.56
CA GLU A 392 6.97 -16.68 -18.49
C GLU A 392 6.65 -16.08 -17.11
N ALA A 393 6.94 -14.81 -16.90
CA ALA A 393 6.64 -14.09 -15.66
C ALA A 393 5.25 -13.41 -15.67
N LEU A 394 4.54 -13.44 -16.81
CA LEU A 394 3.15 -13.01 -16.86
C LEU A 394 2.26 -14.05 -16.17
N GLU A 395 1.54 -13.60 -15.17
CA GLU A 395 0.78 -14.47 -14.27
C GLU A 395 -0.36 -15.20 -14.98
N LYS A 396 -0.44 -16.49 -14.71
CA LYS A 396 -1.48 -17.39 -15.24
C LYS A 396 -1.97 -18.32 -14.14
N TRP A 397 -3.28 -18.55 -14.10
CA TRP A 397 -3.90 -19.46 -13.17
C TRP A 397 -4.57 -20.62 -13.91
N PRO A 398 -4.42 -21.89 -13.42
CA PRO A 398 -5.19 -23.01 -13.97
C PRO A 398 -6.71 -22.75 -13.86
N GLU A 399 -7.45 -22.94 -14.95
CA GLU A 399 -8.89 -22.66 -14.99
C GLU A 399 -9.68 -23.52 -13.97
N ASN A 400 -9.26 -24.77 -13.74
CA ASN A 400 -9.89 -25.64 -12.73
C ASN A 400 -9.73 -25.06 -11.33
N MET A 401 -8.55 -24.52 -10.97
CA MET A 401 -8.30 -23.89 -9.67
C MET A 401 -9.16 -22.64 -9.49
N MET A 402 -9.25 -21.80 -10.54
CA MET A 402 -10.13 -20.62 -10.53
C MET A 402 -11.59 -21.01 -10.30
N ARG A 403 -12.08 -22.04 -11.02
CA ARG A 403 -13.46 -22.52 -10.93
C ARG A 403 -13.79 -23.09 -9.55
N GLU A 404 -12.87 -23.82 -8.94
CA GLU A 404 -13.06 -24.41 -7.62
C GLU A 404 -12.99 -23.38 -6.50
N THR A 405 -12.00 -22.47 -6.59
CA THR A 405 -11.73 -21.49 -5.52
C THR A 405 -12.64 -20.28 -5.60
N LEU A 406 -12.96 -19.82 -6.82
CA LEU A 406 -13.67 -18.57 -7.10
C LEU A 406 -14.75 -18.76 -8.19
N PRO A 407 -15.77 -19.62 -7.97
CA PRO A 407 -16.69 -20.04 -9.03
C PRO A 407 -17.42 -18.88 -9.70
N ARG A 408 -17.86 -17.88 -8.94
CA ARG A 408 -18.56 -16.72 -9.52
C ARG A 408 -17.62 -15.81 -10.30
N ILE A 409 -16.42 -15.56 -9.79
CA ILE A 409 -15.39 -14.78 -10.47
C ILE A 409 -15.02 -15.45 -11.80
N TYR A 410 -14.80 -16.77 -11.77
CA TYR A 410 -14.52 -17.52 -12.98
C TYR A 410 -15.65 -17.44 -14.00
N SER A 411 -16.93 -17.53 -13.58
CA SER A 411 -18.08 -17.41 -14.51
C SER A 411 -18.17 -16.00 -15.13
N ILE A 412 -17.81 -14.96 -14.39
CA ILE A 412 -17.71 -13.59 -14.93
C ILE A 412 -16.56 -13.48 -15.92
N MET A 413 -15.39 -14.07 -15.60
CA MET A 413 -14.26 -14.11 -16.53
C MET A 413 -14.61 -14.84 -17.83
N GLN A 414 -15.42 -15.90 -17.79
CA GLN A 414 -15.90 -16.60 -18.99
C GLN A 414 -16.73 -15.65 -19.89
N GLU A 415 -17.64 -14.88 -19.33
CA GLU A 415 -18.44 -13.95 -20.12
C GLU A 415 -17.60 -12.76 -20.64
N LEU A 416 -16.68 -12.21 -19.83
CA LEU A 416 -15.72 -11.20 -20.28
C LEU A 416 -14.85 -11.75 -21.42
N ASN A 417 -14.37 -12.98 -21.31
CA ASN A 417 -13.59 -13.64 -22.36
C ASN A 417 -14.41 -13.82 -23.66
N ARG A 418 -15.64 -14.31 -23.55
CA ARG A 418 -16.51 -14.49 -24.71
C ARG A 418 -16.73 -13.16 -25.46
N ARG A 419 -16.98 -12.06 -24.73
CA ARG A 419 -17.16 -10.72 -25.31
C ARG A 419 -15.86 -10.18 -25.93
N LEU A 420 -14.73 -10.39 -25.25
CA LEU A 420 -13.42 -10.02 -25.79
C LEU A 420 -13.13 -10.79 -27.08
N CYS A 421 -13.26 -12.12 -27.08
CA CYS A 421 -13.01 -12.95 -28.26
C CYS A 421 -13.91 -12.57 -29.44
N GLN A 422 -15.15 -12.15 -29.21
CA GLN A 422 -16.00 -11.62 -30.28
C GLN A 422 -15.40 -10.34 -30.91
N LYS A 423 -14.98 -9.37 -30.07
CA LYS A 423 -14.32 -8.14 -30.54
C LYS A 423 -13.02 -8.44 -31.29
N LEU A 424 -12.25 -9.42 -30.81
CA LEU A 424 -10.99 -9.85 -31.45
C LEU A 424 -11.25 -10.56 -32.78
N PHE A 425 -12.31 -11.37 -32.87
CA PHE A 425 -12.70 -12.02 -34.12
C PHE A 425 -13.11 -10.99 -35.18
N ASP A 426 -13.81 -9.94 -34.79
CA ASP A 426 -14.20 -8.86 -35.70
C ASP A 426 -12.97 -8.08 -36.20
N ALA A 427 -11.93 -7.91 -35.35
CA ALA A 427 -10.67 -7.25 -35.69
C ALA A 427 -9.71 -8.14 -36.48
N PHE A 428 -9.66 -9.44 -36.22
CA PHE A 428 -8.72 -10.41 -36.77
C PHE A 428 -9.42 -11.67 -37.29
N PRO A 429 -10.29 -11.57 -38.29
CA PRO A 429 -11.10 -12.68 -38.77
C PRO A 429 -10.21 -13.84 -39.27
N GLY A 430 -10.47 -15.05 -38.75
CA GLY A 430 -9.74 -16.27 -39.14
C GLY A 430 -8.37 -16.47 -38.50
N GLN A 431 -7.89 -15.54 -37.66
CA GLN A 431 -6.58 -15.63 -37.00
C GLN A 431 -6.72 -16.25 -35.60
N TRP A 432 -7.15 -17.49 -35.53
CA TRP A 432 -7.50 -18.17 -34.27
C TRP A 432 -6.37 -18.23 -33.24
N ASP A 433 -5.13 -18.48 -33.68
CA ASP A 433 -3.98 -18.53 -32.78
C ASP A 433 -3.73 -17.16 -32.13
N ARG A 434 -3.83 -16.09 -32.93
CA ARG A 434 -3.71 -14.72 -32.45
C ARG A 434 -4.78 -14.37 -31.42
N ILE A 435 -6.02 -14.74 -31.70
CA ILE A 435 -7.15 -14.56 -30.77
C ILE A 435 -6.91 -15.35 -29.49
N GLY A 436 -6.45 -16.60 -29.60
CA GLY A 436 -6.11 -17.45 -28.43
C GLY A 436 -5.02 -16.84 -27.55
N HIS A 437 -3.99 -16.23 -28.12
CA HIS A 437 -2.94 -15.54 -27.37
C HIS A 437 -3.44 -14.27 -26.66
N MET A 438 -4.46 -13.61 -27.19
CA MET A 438 -5.07 -12.42 -26.59
C MET A 438 -6.22 -12.76 -25.63
N ALA A 439 -6.74 -13.98 -25.65
CA ALA A 439 -7.87 -14.38 -24.81
C ALA A 439 -7.52 -14.35 -23.32
N ILE A 440 -8.53 -14.08 -22.49
CA ILE A 440 -8.41 -14.17 -21.02
C ILE A 440 -8.34 -15.64 -20.59
N LEU A 441 -9.18 -16.48 -21.17
CA LEU A 441 -9.24 -17.92 -20.89
C LEU A 441 -8.86 -18.67 -22.18
N ALA A 442 -7.72 -19.31 -22.15
CA ALA A 442 -7.22 -20.12 -23.24
C ALA A 442 -6.20 -21.14 -22.72
N TYR A 443 -6.10 -22.31 -23.38
CA TYR A 443 -5.11 -23.34 -23.08
C TYR A 443 -5.17 -23.81 -21.62
N ASP A 444 -6.39 -23.95 -21.06
CA ASP A 444 -6.67 -24.33 -19.68
C ASP A 444 -6.08 -23.35 -18.62
N GLN A 445 -5.79 -22.11 -19.03
CA GLN A 445 -5.21 -21.06 -18.20
C GLN A 445 -6.02 -19.76 -18.27
N ALA A 446 -6.08 -19.08 -17.15
CA ALA A 446 -6.55 -17.69 -17.05
C ALA A 446 -5.35 -16.73 -17.13
N HIS A 447 -5.28 -15.92 -18.20
CA HIS A 447 -4.21 -14.98 -18.48
C HIS A 447 -4.54 -13.61 -17.87
N MET A 448 -3.98 -13.33 -16.70
CA MET A 448 -4.35 -12.15 -15.92
C MET A 448 -3.94 -10.83 -16.60
N ALA A 449 -2.77 -10.78 -17.24
CA ALA A 449 -2.33 -9.59 -17.97
C ALA A 449 -3.26 -9.27 -19.16
N ASN A 450 -3.73 -10.28 -19.90
CA ASN A 450 -4.69 -10.08 -20.99
C ASN A 450 -5.99 -9.44 -20.49
N MET A 451 -6.50 -9.91 -19.35
CA MET A 451 -7.68 -9.31 -18.73
C MET A 451 -7.44 -7.85 -18.33
N CYS A 452 -6.29 -7.56 -17.71
CA CYS A 452 -5.93 -6.19 -17.33
C CYS A 452 -5.84 -5.25 -18.54
N VAL A 453 -5.20 -5.67 -19.63
CA VAL A 453 -5.08 -4.85 -20.84
C VAL A 453 -6.44 -4.63 -21.51
N ALA A 454 -7.25 -5.69 -21.63
CA ALA A 454 -8.56 -5.61 -22.28
C ALA A 454 -9.54 -4.68 -21.52
N TYR A 455 -9.58 -4.77 -20.19
CA TYR A 455 -10.61 -4.16 -19.36
C TYR A 455 -10.15 -3.00 -18.46
N SER A 456 -8.94 -2.47 -18.64
CA SER A 456 -8.51 -1.19 -18.07
C SER A 456 -8.67 -0.06 -19.08
N HIS A 457 -8.90 1.18 -18.61
CA HIS A 457 -8.89 2.34 -19.50
C HIS A 457 -7.48 2.83 -19.82
N ALA A 458 -6.50 2.51 -18.97
CA ALA A 458 -5.10 2.87 -19.14
C ALA A 458 -4.19 1.72 -18.72
N VAL A 459 -3.11 1.51 -19.48
CA VAL A 459 -2.07 0.50 -19.26
C VAL A 459 -0.74 1.19 -19.38
N ASN A 460 0.13 1.07 -18.39
CA ASN A 460 1.46 1.66 -18.49
C ASN A 460 2.59 0.67 -18.19
N GLY A 461 3.72 0.88 -18.88
CA GLY A 461 5.01 0.40 -18.49
C GLY A 461 5.72 1.38 -17.56
N VAL A 462 6.85 0.99 -16.97
CA VAL A 462 7.54 1.70 -15.89
C VAL A 462 8.81 2.42 -16.32
N SER A 463 9.04 2.53 -17.62
CA SER A 463 10.05 3.39 -18.27
C SER A 463 9.64 3.63 -19.72
N GLN A 464 10.31 4.57 -20.41
CA GLN A 464 10.07 4.80 -21.82
C GLN A 464 10.34 3.53 -22.63
N LEU A 465 11.52 2.92 -22.43
CA LEU A 465 11.89 1.67 -23.08
C LEU A 465 10.89 0.54 -22.80
N HIS A 466 10.46 0.40 -21.55
CA HIS A 466 9.46 -0.61 -21.18
C HIS A 466 8.13 -0.37 -21.90
N GLY A 467 7.67 0.88 -21.92
CA GLY A 467 6.44 1.25 -22.64
C GLY A 467 6.52 0.90 -24.11
N ASP A 468 7.67 1.11 -24.76
CA ASP A 468 7.89 0.76 -26.17
C ASP A 468 7.92 -0.76 -26.38
N ILE A 469 8.51 -1.53 -25.46
CA ILE A 469 8.47 -3.00 -25.49
C ILE A 469 7.03 -3.50 -25.35
N LEU A 470 6.22 -2.93 -24.45
CA LEU A 470 4.82 -3.31 -24.30
C LEU A 470 4.03 -3.07 -25.60
N LYS A 471 4.25 -1.94 -26.27
CA LYS A 471 3.57 -1.56 -27.52
C LYS A 471 3.97 -2.42 -28.70
N HIS A 472 5.25 -2.77 -28.81
CA HIS A 472 5.78 -3.37 -30.02
C HIS A 472 6.13 -4.87 -29.90
N THR A 473 6.08 -5.42 -28.69
CA THR A 473 6.42 -6.82 -28.42
C THR A 473 5.36 -7.49 -27.54
N THR A 474 5.32 -7.19 -26.24
CA THR A 474 4.51 -7.94 -25.25
C THR A 474 3.02 -7.89 -25.53
N PHE A 475 2.47 -6.71 -25.83
CA PHE A 475 1.06 -6.47 -26.11
C PHE A 475 0.84 -5.82 -27.49
N ALA A 476 1.72 -6.13 -28.46
CA ALA A 476 1.67 -5.55 -29.80
C ALA A 476 0.30 -5.73 -30.47
N ASP A 477 -0.32 -6.89 -30.30
CA ASP A 477 -1.63 -7.20 -30.84
C ASP A 477 -2.73 -6.32 -30.24
N TYR A 478 -2.70 -6.12 -28.92
CA TYR A 478 -3.61 -5.18 -28.25
C TYR A 478 -3.34 -3.73 -28.64
N TYR A 479 -2.07 -3.34 -28.74
CA TYR A 479 -1.69 -1.99 -29.18
C TYR A 479 -2.19 -1.68 -30.59
N SER A 480 -2.24 -2.67 -31.48
CA SER A 480 -2.74 -2.50 -32.85
C SER A 480 -4.22 -2.12 -32.93
N ILE A 481 -5.03 -2.42 -31.90
CA ILE A 481 -6.49 -2.18 -31.88
C ILE A 481 -6.92 -1.21 -30.77
N MET A 482 -6.08 -0.93 -29.77
CA MET A 482 -6.35 -0.06 -28.62
C MET A 482 -5.13 0.81 -28.27
N PRO A 483 -4.53 1.54 -29.24
CA PRO A 483 -3.26 2.25 -29.01
C PRO A 483 -3.37 3.35 -27.93
N GLU A 484 -4.55 3.94 -27.76
CA GLU A 484 -4.84 5.03 -26.83
C GLU A 484 -4.69 4.65 -25.37
N LYS A 485 -4.68 3.35 -25.05
CA LYS A 485 -4.55 2.86 -23.67
C LYS A 485 -3.11 2.84 -23.15
N PHE A 486 -2.10 2.83 -24.03
CA PHE A 486 -0.73 2.51 -23.67
C PHE A 486 0.13 3.74 -23.39
N TYR A 487 0.68 3.79 -22.18
CA TYR A 487 1.53 4.87 -21.69
C TYR A 487 2.89 4.36 -21.23
N ALA A 488 3.85 5.26 -21.14
CA ALA A 488 5.12 5.02 -20.47
C ALA A 488 5.25 6.00 -19.30
N ILE A 489 5.27 5.49 -18.07
CA ILE A 489 5.39 6.29 -16.85
C ILE A 489 6.65 5.82 -16.13
N THR A 490 7.72 6.58 -16.26
CA THR A 490 9.01 6.24 -15.66
C THR A 490 8.91 6.17 -14.14
N ASN A 491 9.46 5.09 -13.55
CA ASN A 491 9.56 4.96 -12.11
C ASN A 491 10.36 6.11 -11.49
N GLY A 492 9.98 6.49 -10.29
CA GLY A 492 10.63 7.53 -9.50
C GLY A 492 10.77 7.11 -8.04
N ILE A 493 11.29 8.04 -7.27
CA ILE A 493 11.46 7.91 -5.81
C ILE A 493 10.87 9.13 -5.12
N THR A 494 10.50 8.99 -3.84
CA THR A 494 10.29 10.17 -2.99
C THR A 494 11.63 10.79 -2.60
N PRO A 495 11.88 12.08 -2.91
CA PRO A 495 13.14 12.73 -2.55
C PRO A 495 13.27 12.93 -1.03
N ARG A 496 12.18 12.90 -0.28
CA ARG A 496 12.20 13.01 1.18
C ARG A 496 13.03 11.90 1.79
N ARG A 497 12.66 10.65 1.57
CA ARG A 497 13.43 9.50 2.10
C ARG A 497 14.75 9.28 1.35
N TRP A 498 14.74 9.34 0.02
CA TRP A 498 15.86 8.87 -0.82
C TRP A 498 16.90 9.94 -1.11
N LEU A 499 16.63 11.19 -0.78
CA LEU A 499 17.62 12.28 -0.89
C LEU A 499 17.77 13.02 0.44
N MET A 500 16.72 13.60 1.02
CA MET A 500 16.84 14.39 2.25
C MET A 500 17.33 13.55 3.44
N LEU A 501 16.73 12.38 3.70
CA LEU A 501 17.20 11.51 4.80
C LEU A 501 18.47 10.75 4.44
N ALA A 502 18.63 10.32 3.18
CA ALA A 502 19.78 9.51 2.77
C ALA A 502 21.06 10.33 2.60
N ASN A 503 20.96 11.58 2.18
CA ASN A 503 22.11 12.46 1.88
C ASN A 503 21.83 13.91 2.31
N PRO A 504 21.81 14.20 3.62
CA PRO A 504 21.53 15.54 4.14
C PRO A 504 22.46 16.63 3.59
N ALA A 505 23.77 16.34 3.49
CA ALA A 505 24.76 17.30 3.00
C ALA A 505 24.51 17.70 1.53
N LEU A 506 24.07 16.74 0.68
CA LEU A 506 23.64 17.09 -0.68
C LEU A 506 22.37 17.93 -0.66
N SER A 507 21.41 17.62 0.20
CA SER A 507 20.16 18.36 0.32
C SER A 507 20.41 19.81 0.76
N GLU A 508 21.34 20.05 1.69
CA GLU A 508 21.75 21.39 2.11
C GLU A 508 22.39 22.15 0.94
N LEU A 509 23.29 21.52 0.18
CA LEU A 509 23.88 22.13 -1.01
C LEU A 509 22.82 22.52 -2.06
N LEU A 510 21.82 21.67 -2.29
CA LEU A 510 20.71 21.96 -3.19
C LEU A 510 19.89 23.14 -2.69
N ASP A 511 19.54 23.17 -1.41
CA ASP A 511 18.78 24.25 -0.78
C ASP A 511 19.49 25.61 -0.90
N GLU A 512 20.82 25.63 -0.66
CA GLU A 512 21.65 26.83 -0.82
C GLU A 512 21.70 27.31 -2.27
N THR A 513 21.67 26.38 -3.24
CA THR A 513 21.90 26.70 -4.65
C THR A 513 20.62 27.07 -5.40
N ILE A 514 19.55 26.32 -5.22
CA ILE A 514 18.31 26.45 -6.00
C ILE A 514 17.05 26.67 -5.14
N GLY A 515 17.20 26.75 -3.80
CA GLY A 515 16.07 26.83 -2.86
C GLY A 515 15.41 25.48 -2.62
N GLN A 516 14.32 25.47 -1.84
CA GLN A 516 13.69 24.25 -1.31
C GLN A 516 12.57 23.68 -2.17
N GLY A 517 12.25 24.26 -3.33
CA GLY A 517 11.12 23.83 -4.18
C GLY A 517 11.23 22.38 -4.65
N TRP A 518 12.44 21.92 -4.92
CA TRP A 518 12.73 20.53 -5.36
C TRP A 518 12.26 19.47 -4.36
N ARG A 519 12.07 19.80 -3.10
CA ARG A 519 11.61 18.88 -2.07
C ARG A 519 10.18 18.37 -2.33
N LYS A 520 9.37 19.15 -3.06
CA LYS A 520 8.00 18.81 -3.48
C LYS A 520 7.88 18.59 -4.98
N ASP A 521 8.71 19.27 -5.78
CA ASP A 521 8.73 19.18 -7.25
C ASP A 521 10.15 18.97 -7.77
N LEU A 522 10.45 17.74 -8.18
CA LEU A 522 11.77 17.35 -8.67
C LEU A 522 12.15 18.03 -10.01
N ASN A 523 11.19 18.60 -10.75
CA ASN A 523 11.52 19.39 -11.94
C ASN A 523 12.34 20.64 -11.60
N GLU A 524 12.25 21.14 -10.38
CA GLU A 524 13.07 22.23 -9.86
C GLU A 524 14.59 21.93 -9.93
N LEU A 525 14.98 20.64 -9.97
CA LEU A 525 16.40 20.25 -10.14
C LEU A 525 16.99 20.71 -11.48
N GLU A 526 16.19 21.02 -12.50
CA GLU A 526 16.66 21.59 -13.76
C GLU A 526 17.35 22.96 -13.55
N LYS A 527 17.04 23.66 -12.45
CA LYS A 527 17.71 24.90 -12.06
C LYS A 527 19.21 24.71 -11.76
N LEU A 528 19.69 23.47 -11.62
CA LEU A 528 21.11 23.14 -11.46
C LEU A 528 21.89 23.23 -12.79
N LEU A 529 21.23 23.17 -13.94
CA LEU A 529 21.92 23.18 -15.25
C LEU A 529 22.92 24.33 -15.41
N PRO A 530 22.63 25.57 -15.00
CA PRO A 530 23.60 26.68 -15.11
C PRO A 530 24.85 26.51 -14.23
N PHE A 531 24.79 25.66 -13.20
CA PHE A 531 25.89 25.41 -12.27
C PHE A 531 26.78 24.23 -12.70
N ALA A 532 26.46 23.54 -13.79
CA ALA A 532 27.25 22.39 -14.26
C ALA A 532 28.72 22.74 -14.56
N ASP A 533 28.96 23.97 -15.06
CA ASP A 533 30.29 24.50 -15.38
C ASP A 533 30.81 25.47 -14.30
N ASP A 534 30.09 25.70 -13.21
CA ASP A 534 30.54 26.54 -12.10
C ASP A 534 31.55 25.75 -11.21
N ALA A 535 32.81 26.13 -11.31
CA ALA A 535 33.89 25.43 -10.59
C ALA A 535 33.69 25.41 -9.06
N ALA A 536 33.14 26.48 -8.47
CA ALA A 536 32.88 26.53 -7.04
C ALA A 536 31.76 25.60 -6.61
N PHE A 537 30.70 25.47 -7.40
CA PHE A 537 29.62 24.49 -7.16
C PHE A 537 30.13 23.06 -7.33
N VAL A 538 30.87 22.77 -8.41
CA VAL A 538 31.44 21.43 -8.68
C VAL A 538 32.38 21.00 -7.56
N GLU A 539 33.20 21.92 -7.01
CA GLU A 539 34.07 21.62 -5.86
C GLU A 539 33.26 21.25 -4.60
N LYS A 540 32.20 22.03 -4.26
CA LYS A 540 31.29 21.72 -3.14
C LYS A 540 30.60 20.38 -3.33
N PHE A 541 30.11 20.09 -4.53
CA PHE A 541 29.46 18.81 -4.85
C PHE A 541 30.42 17.62 -4.70
N ALA A 542 31.65 17.77 -5.19
CA ALA A 542 32.71 16.75 -5.04
C ALA A 542 33.09 16.53 -3.57
N ALA A 543 33.13 17.60 -2.75
CA ALA A 543 33.40 17.52 -1.32
C ALA A 543 32.33 16.72 -0.58
N VAL A 544 31.04 16.96 -0.86
CA VAL A 544 29.93 16.16 -0.28
C VAL A 544 30.08 14.68 -0.62
N LYS A 545 30.40 14.36 -1.87
CA LYS A 545 30.60 12.98 -2.31
C LYS A 545 31.78 12.31 -1.62
N LYS A 546 32.91 13.03 -1.49
CA LYS A 546 34.12 12.57 -0.79
C LYS A 546 33.83 12.28 0.68
N GLU A 547 33.17 13.20 1.39
CA GLU A 547 32.80 13.02 2.79
C GLU A 547 31.92 11.77 3.02
N ASN A 548 30.93 11.56 2.14
CA ASN A 548 30.08 10.38 2.20
C ASN A 548 30.88 9.08 2.00
N LYS A 549 31.85 9.05 1.08
CA LYS A 549 32.74 7.89 0.89
C LYS A 549 33.62 7.64 2.10
N GLU A 550 34.21 8.69 2.68
CA GLU A 550 35.03 8.58 3.90
C GLU A 550 34.21 8.08 5.09
N ARG A 551 32.96 8.57 5.24
CA ARG A 551 32.03 8.10 6.27
C ARG A 551 31.69 6.63 6.10
N PHE A 552 31.42 6.20 4.86
CA PHE A 552 31.15 4.80 4.55
C PHE A 552 32.36 3.91 4.77
N SER A 553 33.56 4.33 4.36
CA SER A 553 34.80 3.59 4.57
C SER A 553 35.07 3.37 6.08
N ARG A 554 34.88 4.41 6.90
CA ARG A 554 35.00 4.28 8.37
C ARG A 554 33.93 3.36 8.95
N TRP A 555 32.71 3.38 8.43
CA TRP A 555 31.62 2.52 8.90
C TRP A 555 31.90 1.05 8.60
N ILE A 556 32.27 0.72 7.36
CA ILE A 556 32.50 -0.67 6.95
C ILE A 556 33.71 -1.26 7.65
N TYR A 557 34.79 -0.46 7.87
CA TYR A 557 35.95 -0.88 8.66
C TYR A 557 35.54 -1.26 10.08
N ARG A 558 34.73 -0.44 10.75
CA ARG A 558 34.29 -0.71 12.13
C ARG A 558 33.42 -1.95 12.27
N HIS A 559 32.59 -2.26 11.26
CA HIS A 559 31.61 -3.33 11.35
C HIS A 559 32.06 -4.65 10.71
N GLN A 560 32.99 -4.58 9.76
CA GLN A 560 33.41 -5.76 8.99
C GLN A 560 34.93 -5.91 8.87
N GLY A 561 35.72 -4.95 9.35
CA GLY A 561 37.16 -4.97 9.23
C GLY A 561 37.70 -4.77 7.81
N ILE A 562 36.84 -4.29 6.87
CA ILE A 562 37.24 -4.09 5.47
C ILE A 562 37.74 -2.68 5.28
N GLU A 563 38.95 -2.54 4.75
CA GLU A 563 39.54 -1.26 4.36
C GLU A 563 39.09 -0.90 2.92
N LEU A 564 38.53 0.30 2.78
CA LEU A 564 38.15 0.88 1.50
C LEU A 564 38.87 2.21 1.29
N ASP A 565 39.51 2.38 0.15
CA ASP A 565 40.07 3.66 -0.27
C ASP A 565 38.99 4.59 -0.79
N PRO A 566 38.66 5.70 -0.09
CA PRO A 566 37.61 6.61 -0.48
C PRO A 566 37.90 7.40 -1.77
N THR A 567 39.12 7.31 -2.30
CA THR A 567 39.46 7.95 -3.59
C THR A 567 39.05 7.12 -4.79
N MET A 568 38.82 5.82 -4.62
CA MET A 568 38.38 4.92 -5.69
C MET A 568 36.93 5.17 -6.10
N MET A 569 36.55 4.72 -7.29
CA MET A 569 35.16 4.64 -7.71
C MET A 569 34.47 3.52 -6.94
N PHE A 570 33.34 3.85 -6.31
CA PHE A 570 32.49 2.86 -5.64
C PHE A 570 31.38 2.43 -6.58
N ASP A 571 31.30 1.13 -6.80
CA ASP A 571 30.18 0.48 -7.50
C ASP A 571 29.38 -0.33 -6.47
N VAL A 572 28.10 0.03 -6.32
CA VAL A 572 27.23 -0.56 -5.30
C VAL A 572 25.98 -1.09 -5.96
N GLN A 573 25.75 -2.39 -5.86
CA GLN A 573 24.55 -3.03 -6.30
C GLN A 573 23.82 -3.68 -5.14
N VAL A 574 22.64 -3.11 -4.79
CA VAL A 574 21.78 -3.61 -3.72
C VAL A 574 20.48 -4.08 -4.34
N LYS A 575 20.43 -5.35 -4.70
CA LYS A 575 19.24 -6.01 -5.25
C LYS A 575 19.29 -7.52 -4.96
N ARG A 576 18.12 -8.17 -5.01
CA ARG A 576 18.06 -9.63 -4.90
C ARG A 576 18.80 -10.30 -6.05
N LEU A 577 19.39 -11.44 -5.78
CA LEU A 577 19.81 -12.37 -6.83
C LEU A 577 18.56 -12.97 -7.45
N HIS A 578 18.49 -12.96 -8.77
CA HIS A 578 17.38 -13.54 -9.51
C HIS A 578 17.75 -14.93 -10.00
N GLU A 579 16.85 -15.90 -9.84
CA GLU A 579 17.05 -17.25 -10.35
C GLU A 579 16.99 -17.31 -11.87
N TYR A 580 16.15 -16.50 -12.48
CA TYR A 580 16.00 -16.41 -13.92
C TYR A 580 16.98 -15.39 -14.54
#